data_616f10079ae97b499d3fef966db22dd8
#
_entry.id   616f10079ae97b499d3fef966db22dd8
#
_cell.length_a   1.000
_cell.length_b   1.000
_cell.length_c   1.000
_cell.angle_alpha   90.00
_cell.angle_beta   90.00
_cell.angle_gamma   90.00
#
_symmetry.space_group_name_H-M   'P 1'
#
loop_
_entity.id
_entity.type
_entity.pdbx_description
1 polymer ?
#
loop_
_entity_poly.entity_id
_entity_poly.type
_entity_poly.pdbx_seq_one_letter_code
_entity_poly.pdbx_strand_id
1 'polypeptide(L)'
;MKHKSLKINKGQKSTLKVVPVPEAVTEEYTITWKSSDTAVAKVNKSGTVTAVKTGKAVITATVTEHPELSASCNITVMQGANALKKSVSQVMAETSAYMRATDTNPSVGSEWFVLGLARGGLSLNEKYFSTYYNHTANYIEENKGILTNTSKYTEYSKRILVLTAEGKDARNVGGYNLFKYISDLSLVKEQGLNGPIWALLAVNCHPEYSFPKNSSAKEQNSEAALVNFLLQSELSGGGWALIGSNPDSDITGMALQALAPYYHKDGYENVTAAIDRALAVLSNMQNNDGGYSTMGVETEESCAQVITAMCSLGIDPETDARFIKGGHWTIENLISYHIDGSGFMHVKAGAGNNGGAAAGTLDGMATEQGYYA
;
A
#
# COMPACT_ATOMS: atom_id res chain seq x y z
N MET A 1 -28.14 -13.99 7.73
CA MET A 1 -26.70 -14.09 8.02
C MET A 1 -26.15 -12.73 8.34
N LYS A 2 -25.50 -12.55 9.48
CA LYS A 2 -24.94 -11.24 9.90
C LYS A 2 -23.82 -10.77 8.94
N HIS A 3 -23.05 -11.71 8.41
CA HIS A 3 -21.99 -11.45 7.42
C HIS A 3 -22.29 -12.19 6.12
N LYS A 4 -22.19 -11.49 4.99
CA LYS A 4 -22.33 -12.09 3.64
C LYS A 4 -21.03 -12.73 3.14
N SER A 5 -19.90 -12.33 3.70
CA SER A 5 -18.58 -12.90 3.43
C SER A 5 -17.73 -12.95 4.69
N LEU A 6 -16.81 -13.91 4.75
CA LEU A 6 -15.84 -14.08 5.83
C LEU A 6 -14.52 -14.56 5.24
N LYS A 7 -13.44 -13.89 5.56
CA LYS A 7 -12.07 -14.35 5.30
C LYS A 7 -11.52 -14.97 6.59
N ILE A 8 -10.92 -16.15 6.48
CA ILE A 8 -10.42 -16.90 7.63
C ILE A 8 -9.17 -17.68 7.24
N ASN A 9 -8.14 -17.66 8.05
CA ASN A 9 -6.91 -18.35 7.77
C ASN A 9 -7.04 -19.87 7.98
N LYS A 10 -6.32 -20.65 7.18
CA LYS A 10 -6.23 -22.10 7.34
C LYS A 10 -5.95 -22.50 8.80
N GLY A 11 -6.72 -23.42 9.35
CA GLY A 11 -6.63 -23.87 10.73
C GLY A 11 -7.45 -23.04 11.74
N GLN A 12 -7.88 -21.83 11.39
CA GLN A 12 -8.71 -21.00 12.27
C GLN A 12 -10.17 -21.42 12.24
N LYS A 13 -10.91 -20.96 13.27
CA LYS A 13 -12.35 -21.17 13.42
C LYS A 13 -13.06 -19.83 13.60
N SER A 14 -14.27 -19.72 13.06
CA SER A 14 -15.16 -18.58 13.26
C SER A 14 -16.61 -19.02 13.30
N THR A 15 -17.41 -18.43 14.18
CA THR A 15 -18.82 -18.79 14.30
C THR A 15 -19.70 -17.79 13.57
N LEU A 16 -20.45 -18.28 12.58
CA LEU A 16 -21.45 -17.51 11.85
C LEU A 16 -22.72 -17.39 12.70
N LYS A 17 -23.36 -16.23 12.64
CA LYS A 17 -24.66 -15.99 13.30
C LYS A 17 -25.73 -15.72 12.26
N VAL A 18 -26.86 -16.41 12.39
CA VAL A 18 -28.09 -16.10 11.66
C VAL A 18 -28.89 -15.11 12.49
N VAL A 19 -29.45 -14.09 11.83
CA VAL A 19 -30.35 -13.12 12.44
C VAL A 19 -31.65 -13.18 11.65
N PRO A 20 -32.80 -13.40 12.29
CA PRO A 20 -34.09 -13.34 11.62
C PRO A 20 -34.37 -11.94 11.09
N VAL A 21 -35.19 -11.85 10.06
CA VAL A 21 -35.68 -10.58 9.51
C VAL A 21 -37.18 -10.71 9.32
N PRO A 22 -37.98 -9.92 10.02
CA PRO A 22 -37.64 -8.87 11.00
C PRO A 22 -37.07 -9.43 12.32
N GLU A 23 -36.26 -8.60 13.02
CA GLU A 23 -35.58 -8.99 14.28
C GLU A 23 -36.54 -9.33 15.45
N ALA A 24 -37.82 -8.98 15.34
CA ALA A 24 -38.85 -9.21 16.36
C ALA A 24 -39.38 -10.65 16.38
N VAL A 25 -38.82 -11.55 15.57
CA VAL A 25 -39.27 -12.95 15.58
C VAL A 25 -38.72 -13.67 16.80
N THR A 26 -39.60 -14.15 17.68
CA THR A 26 -39.28 -14.80 18.97
C THR A 26 -39.36 -16.33 18.90
N GLU A 27 -39.67 -16.91 17.73
CA GLU A 27 -39.77 -18.35 17.57
C GLU A 27 -38.39 -19.01 17.57
N GLU A 28 -38.26 -20.18 18.21
CA GLU A 28 -37.06 -21.00 18.15
C GLU A 28 -37.05 -21.79 16.84
N TYR A 29 -35.94 -21.67 16.10
CA TYR A 29 -35.73 -22.41 14.83
C TYR A 29 -34.55 -23.34 14.94
N THR A 30 -34.69 -24.51 14.32
CA THR A 30 -33.56 -25.41 14.10
C THR A 30 -32.82 -24.99 12.82
N ILE A 31 -31.53 -24.69 12.93
CA ILE A 31 -30.71 -24.30 11.80
C ILE A 31 -29.82 -25.44 11.36
N THR A 32 -29.96 -25.83 10.10
CA THR A 32 -29.07 -26.78 9.43
C THR A 32 -28.01 -26.04 8.65
N TRP A 33 -26.76 -26.44 8.83
CA TRP A 33 -25.60 -25.82 8.21
C TRP A 33 -24.97 -26.72 7.16
N LYS A 34 -24.64 -26.19 5.99
CA LYS A 34 -23.99 -26.93 4.89
C LYS A 34 -22.85 -26.11 4.30
N SER A 35 -21.75 -26.79 3.97
CA SER A 35 -20.65 -26.24 3.17
C SER A 35 -20.75 -26.73 1.74
N SER A 36 -20.50 -25.86 0.75
CA SER A 36 -20.39 -26.24 -0.65
C SER A 36 -19.13 -27.04 -0.94
N ASP A 37 -18.07 -26.86 -0.12
CA ASP A 37 -16.81 -27.61 -0.21
C ASP A 37 -16.21 -27.82 1.19
N THR A 38 -16.39 -29.04 1.70
CA THR A 38 -15.87 -29.42 3.02
C THR A 38 -14.35 -29.65 3.04
N ALA A 39 -13.70 -29.77 1.87
CA ALA A 39 -12.25 -29.80 1.79
C ALA A 39 -11.64 -28.43 2.01
N VAL A 40 -12.36 -27.36 1.67
CA VAL A 40 -11.95 -25.97 1.89
C VAL A 40 -12.38 -25.48 3.27
N ALA A 41 -13.66 -25.59 3.60
CA ALA A 41 -14.20 -25.14 4.89
C ALA A 41 -15.27 -26.09 5.40
N LYS A 42 -15.17 -26.52 6.65
CA LYS A 42 -16.18 -27.33 7.34
C LYS A 42 -17.02 -26.43 8.23
N VAL A 43 -18.28 -26.76 8.41
CA VAL A 43 -19.17 -26.11 9.37
C VAL A 43 -19.81 -27.14 10.28
N ASN A 44 -19.93 -26.85 11.56
CA ASN A 44 -20.60 -27.70 12.53
C ASN A 44 -22.06 -27.25 12.78
N LYS A 45 -22.79 -28.01 13.62
CA LYS A 45 -24.20 -27.73 13.95
C LYS A 45 -24.45 -26.38 14.63
N SER A 46 -23.41 -25.77 15.26
CA SER A 46 -23.50 -24.46 15.91
C SER A 46 -23.10 -23.31 14.98
N GLY A 47 -22.89 -23.57 13.69
CA GLY A 47 -22.46 -22.55 12.72
C GLY A 47 -20.98 -22.18 12.82
N THR A 48 -20.17 -22.96 13.57
CA THR A 48 -18.72 -22.73 13.63
C THR A 48 -18.06 -23.29 12.38
N VAL A 49 -17.49 -22.40 11.59
CA VAL A 49 -16.70 -22.70 10.40
C VAL A 49 -15.27 -23.01 10.81
N THR A 50 -14.71 -24.10 10.29
CA THR A 50 -13.30 -24.46 10.40
C THR A 50 -12.65 -24.38 9.03
N ALA A 51 -11.63 -23.56 8.86
CA ALA A 51 -10.87 -23.44 7.63
C ALA A 51 -9.89 -24.61 7.49
N VAL A 52 -10.02 -25.39 6.41
CA VAL A 52 -9.27 -26.66 6.22
C VAL A 52 -8.16 -26.50 5.19
N LYS A 53 -8.47 -25.91 4.03
CA LYS A 53 -7.55 -25.74 2.91
C LYS A 53 -7.84 -24.41 2.22
N THR A 54 -6.82 -23.74 1.73
CA THR A 54 -6.95 -22.52 0.91
C THR A 54 -7.93 -22.73 -0.24
N GLY A 55 -8.79 -21.73 -0.43
CA GLY A 55 -9.82 -21.77 -1.46
C GLY A 55 -11.08 -21.02 -1.05
N LYS A 56 -12.13 -21.21 -1.83
CA LYS A 56 -13.44 -20.57 -1.58
C LYS A 56 -14.49 -21.64 -1.34
N ALA A 57 -15.37 -21.43 -0.37
CA ALA A 57 -16.54 -22.25 -0.09
C ALA A 57 -17.71 -21.34 0.28
N VAL A 58 -18.94 -21.83 0.10
CA VAL A 58 -20.15 -21.16 0.55
C VAL A 58 -20.72 -21.94 1.72
N ILE A 59 -20.92 -21.28 2.85
CA ILE A 59 -21.65 -21.85 3.99
C ILE A 59 -23.08 -21.36 3.92
N THR A 60 -24.02 -22.30 3.87
CA THR A 60 -25.45 -22.03 3.86
C THR A 60 -26.07 -22.49 5.17
N ALA A 61 -26.85 -21.61 5.78
CA ALA A 61 -27.74 -21.89 6.91
C ALA A 61 -29.17 -21.98 6.39
N THR A 62 -29.89 -23.02 6.73
CA THR A 62 -31.28 -23.25 6.31
C THR A 62 -32.12 -23.55 7.55
N VAL A 63 -33.30 -22.95 7.65
CA VAL A 63 -34.27 -23.28 8.69
C VAL A 63 -34.83 -24.64 8.39
N THR A 64 -34.68 -25.57 9.31
CA THR A 64 -35.04 -27.01 9.08
C THR A 64 -36.54 -27.17 8.81
N GLU A 65 -37.36 -26.46 9.55
CA GLU A 65 -38.83 -26.47 9.46
C GLU A 65 -39.33 -25.68 8.23
N HIS A 66 -38.50 -24.80 7.67
CA HIS A 66 -38.79 -23.90 6.55
C HIS A 66 -37.61 -23.87 5.56
N PRO A 67 -37.42 -24.89 4.71
CA PRO A 67 -36.24 -25.01 3.83
C PRO A 67 -36.11 -23.86 2.80
N GLU A 68 -37.20 -23.16 2.49
CA GLU A 68 -37.22 -21.96 1.64
C GLU A 68 -36.52 -20.77 2.31
N LEU A 69 -36.41 -20.75 3.66
CA LEU A 69 -35.69 -19.74 4.41
C LEU A 69 -34.23 -20.15 4.58
N SER A 70 -33.36 -19.52 3.79
CA SER A 70 -31.94 -19.78 3.85
C SER A 70 -31.11 -18.50 3.73
N ALA A 71 -29.88 -18.55 4.22
CA ALA A 71 -28.91 -17.46 4.09
C ALA A 71 -27.51 -18.03 3.91
N SER A 72 -26.70 -17.39 3.05
CA SER A 72 -25.36 -17.87 2.74
C SER A 72 -24.27 -16.84 3.11
N CYS A 73 -23.08 -17.36 3.41
CA CYS A 73 -21.85 -16.61 3.62
C CYS A 73 -20.75 -17.19 2.72
N ASN A 74 -20.12 -16.33 1.95
CA ASN A 74 -18.94 -16.68 1.16
C ASN A 74 -17.72 -16.78 2.08
N ILE A 75 -17.10 -17.93 2.16
CA ILE A 75 -15.88 -18.16 2.93
C ILE A 75 -14.70 -18.16 1.97
N THR A 76 -13.71 -17.33 2.27
CA THR A 76 -12.39 -17.40 1.65
C THR A 76 -11.40 -17.89 2.70
N VAL A 77 -10.90 -19.11 2.50
CA VAL A 77 -9.82 -19.65 3.33
C VAL A 77 -8.50 -19.25 2.73
N MET A 78 -7.73 -18.54 3.52
CA MET A 78 -6.43 -18.02 3.17
C MET A 78 -5.33 -18.95 3.68
N GLN A 79 -4.14 -18.86 3.09
CA GLN A 79 -2.93 -19.42 3.71
C GLN A 79 -2.71 -18.62 5.01
N GLY A 80 -2.70 -19.28 6.12
CA GLY A 80 -2.76 -18.60 7.41
C GLY A 80 -1.51 -17.76 7.72
N ALA A 81 -1.68 -16.73 8.53
CA ALA A 81 -0.60 -15.99 9.19
C ALA A 81 0.39 -16.88 9.98
N ASN A 82 0.06 -18.15 10.20
CA ASN A 82 0.96 -19.15 10.80
C ASN A 82 2.12 -19.57 9.86
N ALA A 83 2.11 -19.16 8.58
CA ALA A 83 3.25 -19.35 7.68
C ALA A 83 4.28 -18.22 7.84
N LEU A 84 3.88 -17.06 8.39
CA LEU A 84 4.79 -15.97 8.68
C LEU A 84 5.66 -16.33 9.90
N LYS A 85 6.96 -16.15 9.78
CA LYS A 85 7.88 -16.28 10.92
C LYS A 85 7.54 -15.29 12.03
N LYS A 86 7.01 -14.10 11.65
CA LYS A 86 6.50 -13.05 12.53
C LYS A 86 5.18 -12.52 11.97
N SER A 87 4.30 -12.07 12.83
CA SER A 87 3.10 -11.35 12.40
C SER A 87 3.48 -9.95 11.88
N VAL A 88 2.68 -9.40 10.97
CA VAL A 88 2.83 -8.00 10.50
C VAL A 88 2.92 -7.03 11.69
N SER A 89 2.05 -7.19 12.70
CA SER A 89 2.05 -6.32 13.87
C SER A 89 3.35 -6.39 14.71
N GLN A 90 4.00 -7.56 14.78
CA GLN A 90 5.30 -7.68 15.46
C GLN A 90 6.40 -6.97 14.66
N VAL A 91 6.43 -7.17 13.33
CA VAL A 91 7.38 -6.50 12.44
C VAL A 91 7.22 -4.98 12.53
N MET A 92 6.00 -4.48 12.46
CA MET A 92 5.71 -3.05 12.62
C MET A 92 6.18 -2.52 13.99
N ALA A 93 5.90 -3.23 15.08
CA ALA A 93 6.32 -2.79 16.42
C ALA A 93 7.86 -2.73 16.56
N GLU A 94 8.57 -3.75 16.08
CA GLU A 94 10.04 -3.80 16.12
C GLU A 94 10.66 -2.71 15.26
N THR A 95 10.17 -2.54 14.02
CA THR A 95 10.68 -1.52 13.09
C THR A 95 10.39 -0.10 13.59
N SER A 96 9.18 0.16 14.11
CA SER A 96 8.85 1.45 14.73
C SER A 96 9.76 1.79 15.91
N ALA A 97 10.03 0.81 16.77
CA ALA A 97 10.95 1.00 17.89
C ALA A 97 12.39 1.30 17.41
N TYR A 98 12.85 0.58 16.39
CA TYR A 98 14.15 0.81 15.76
C TYR A 98 14.25 2.22 15.16
N MET A 99 13.28 2.64 14.33
CA MET A 99 13.26 3.95 13.67
C MET A 99 13.35 5.08 14.72
N ARG A 100 12.56 4.99 15.79
CA ARG A 100 12.57 5.98 16.90
C ARG A 100 13.86 6.00 17.69
N ALA A 101 14.51 4.86 17.86
CA ALA A 101 15.78 4.76 18.56
C ALA A 101 16.95 5.28 17.72
N THR A 102 16.86 5.13 16.41
CA THR A 102 17.91 5.54 15.46
C THR A 102 17.84 7.04 15.15
N ASP A 103 16.63 7.56 14.93
CA ASP A 103 16.37 8.96 14.65
C ASP A 103 15.67 9.63 15.84
N THR A 104 16.45 10.09 16.80
CA THR A 104 15.94 10.73 18.02
C THR A 104 15.72 12.23 17.90
N ASN A 105 16.22 12.86 16.81
CA ASN A 105 16.12 14.29 16.54
C ASN A 105 15.78 14.55 15.07
N PRO A 106 14.55 14.16 14.63
CA PRO A 106 14.16 14.15 13.23
C PRO A 106 14.27 15.54 12.61
N SER A 107 14.79 15.59 11.38
CA SER A 107 15.02 16.81 10.61
C SER A 107 14.88 16.54 9.11
N VAL A 108 15.31 17.46 8.29
CA VAL A 108 15.46 17.25 6.84
C VAL A 108 16.35 16.04 6.59
N GLY A 109 15.81 15.04 5.90
CA GLY A 109 16.40 13.72 5.72
C GLY A 109 15.64 12.59 6.43
N SER A 110 14.82 12.91 7.46
CA SER A 110 14.03 11.95 8.23
C SER A 110 12.64 11.68 7.62
N GLU A 111 12.33 12.23 6.45
CA GLU A 111 10.98 12.33 5.92
C GLU A 111 10.23 10.99 5.90
N TRP A 112 10.89 9.93 5.46
CA TRP A 112 10.21 8.64 5.32
C TRP A 112 9.96 7.96 6.66
N PHE A 113 10.86 8.12 7.64
CA PHE A 113 10.60 7.68 9.01
C PHE A 113 9.41 8.40 9.62
N VAL A 114 9.37 9.73 9.45
CA VAL A 114 8.28 10.56 9.96
C VAL A 114 6.95 10.17 9.31
N LEU A 115 6.92 9.99 7.98
CA LEU A 115 5.72 9.54 7.25
C LEU A 115 5.26 8.16 7.74
N GLY A 116 6.18 7.20 7.78
CA GLY A 116 5.87 5.85 8.22
C GLY A 116 5.31 5.83 9.63
N LEU A 117 5.97 6.48 10.60
CA LEU A 117 5.53 6.53 11.99
C LEU A 117 4.18 7.24 12.15
N ALA A 118 3.91 8.33 11.42
CA ALA A 118 2.64 9.04 11.45
C ALA A 118 1.50 8.14 10.89
N ARG A 119 1.74 7.44 9.80
CA ARG A 119 0.76 6.54 9.17
C ARG A 119 0.63 5.21 9.92
N GLY A 120 1.69 4.75 10.58
CA GLY A 120 1.71 3.55 11.43
C GLY A 120 1.00 3.73 12.79
N GLY A 121 0.41 4.89 13.07
CA GLY A 121 -0.43 5.14 14.23
C GLY A 121 0.30 5.66 15.47
N LEU A 122 1.56 6.11 15.34
CA LEU A 122 2.20 6.83 16.43
C LEU A 122 1.44 8.15 16.68
N SER A 123 1.20 8.47 17.95
CA SER A 123 0.46 9.69 18.30
C SER A 123 1.15 10.95 17.76
N LEU A 124 0.43 11.76 17.00
CA LEU A 124 0.95 13.03 16.46
C LEU A 124 1.28 14.07 17.55
N ASN A 125 0.89 13.81 18.80
CA ASN A 125 1.28 14.63 19.96
C ASN A 125 2.70 14.32 20.48
N GLU A 126 3.35 13.28 19.96
CA GLU A 126 4.72 12.97 20.33
C GLU A 126 5.66 14.11 19.93
N LYS A 127 6.64 14.41 20.82
CA LYS A 127 7.65 15.45 20.57
C LYS A 127 8.42 15.23 19.25
N TYR A 128 8.52 13.99 18.81
CA TYR A 128 9.15 13.57 17.57
C TYR A 128 8.62 14.38 16.36
N PHE A 129 7.30 14.44 16.19
CA PHE A 129 6.69 15.16 15.08
C PHE A 129 6.86 16.69 15.17
N SER A 130 6.66 17.26 16.35
CA SER A 130 6.89 18.71 16.53
C SER A 130 8.35 19.10 16.32
N THR A 131 9.30 18.23 16.65
CA THR A 131 10.72 18.43 16.39
C THR A 131 11.00 18.45 14.88
N TYR A 132 10.50 17.45 14.14
CA TYR A 132 10.64 17.41 12.67
C TYR A 132 10.02 18.64 12.01
N TYR A 133 8.78 18.98 12.38
CA TYR A 133 8.10 20.15 11.82
C TYR A 133 8.91 21.44 12.02
N ASN A 134 9.40 21.69 13.23
CA ASN A 134 10.17 22.90 13.55
C ASN A 134 11.47 22.95 12.74
N HIS A 135 12.21 21.86 12.66
CA HIS A 135 13.45 21.81 11.87
C HIS A 135 13.17 22.02 10.38
N THR A 136 12.12 21.39 9.86
CA THR A 136 11.73 21.50 8.45
C THR A 136 11.23 22.91 8.12
N ALA A 137 10.41 23.52 8.98
CA ALA A 137 9.91 24.87 8.78
C ALA A 137 11.06 25.91 8.78
N ASN A 138 11.99 25.81 9.75
CA ASN A 138 13.17 26.66 9.81
C ASN A 138 14.05 26.46 8.56
N TYR A 139 14.28 25.20 8.14
CA TYR A 139 15.05 24.93 6.93
C TYR A 139 14.42 25.56 5.69
N ILE A 140 13.09 25.48 5.54
CA ILE A 140 12.36 26.05 4.42
C ILE A 140 12.46 27.60 4.46
N GLU A 141 12.33 28.20 5.63
CA GLU A 141 12.45 29.67 5.81
C GLU A 141 13.86 30.16 5.47
N GLU A 142 14.89 29.53 6.05
CA GLU A 142 16.31 29.87 5.82
C GLU A 142 16.70 29.78 4.34
N ASN A 143 16.18 28.76 3.65
CA ASN A 143 16.43 28.55 2.22
C ASN A 143 15.42 29.26 1.30
N LYS A 144 14.58 30.15 1.85
CA LYS A 144 13.59 30.96 1.09
C LYS A 144 12.66 30.06 0.23
N GLY A 145 12.30 28.91 0.77
CA GLY A 145 11.45 27.91 0.09
C GLY A 145 12.15 27.04 -0.95
N ILE A 146 13.45 27.25 -1.21
CA ILE A 146 14.20 26.48 -2.21
C ILE A 146 14.76 25.22 -1.55
N LEU A 147 14.17 24.07 -1.86
CA LEU A 147 14.55 22.77 -1.28
C LEU A 147 15.57 22.01 -2.10
N THR A 148 15.77 22.40 -3.35
CA THR A 148 16.74 21.80 -4.25
C THR A 148 17.28 22.83 -5.21
N ASN A 149 18.56 22.71 -5.52
CA ASN A 149 19.23 23.45 -6.58
C ASN A 149 19.44 22.60 -7.85
N THR A 150 18.81 21.44 -7.92
CA THR A 150 18.86 20.47 -9.02
C THR A 150 17.45 20.21 -9.53
N SER A 151 17.31 19.27 -10.45
CA SER A 151 16.02 18.80 -10.98
C SER A 151 15.21 17.94 -10.01
N LYS A 152 15.59 17.77 -8.73
CA LYS A 152 14.93 16.89 -7.77
C LYS A 152 13.66 17.50 -7.17
N TYR A 153 12.65 17.74 -8.01
CA TYR A 153 11.36 18.31 -7.57
C TYR A 153 10.54 17.38 -6.67
N THR A 154 10.86 16.08 -6.63
CA THR A 154 10.30 15.12 -5.67
C THR A 154 10.59 15.51 -4.21
N GLU A 155 11.61 16.34 -3.95
CA GLU A 155 11.89 16.87 -2.61
C GLU A 155 10.73 17.73 -2.06
N TYR A 156 10.01 18.44 -2.92
CA TYR A 156 8.81 19.18 -2.52
C TYR A 156 7.64 18.22 -2.27
N SER A 157 7.40 17.30 -3.20
CA SER A 157 6.30 16.32 -3.09
C SER A 157 6.42 15.46 -1.84
N LYS A 158 7.62 14.97 -1.53
CA LYS A 158 7.93 14.20 -0.33
C LYS A 158 7.56 14.99 0.94
N ARG A 159 7.99 16.24 1.05
CA ARG A 159 7.68 17.10 2.22
C ARG A 159 6.20 17.42 2.34
N ILE A 160 5.52 17.64 1.21
CA ILE A 160 4.06 17.83 1.21
C ILE A 160 3.37 16.61 1.84
N LEU A 161 3.73 15.39 1.44
CA LEU A 161 3.17 14.15 1.97
C LEU A 161 3.42 14.01 3.48
N VAL A 162 4.66 14.21 3.92
CA VAL A 162 5.05 14.06 5.32
C VAL A 162 4.36 15.09 6.20
N LEU A 163 4.41 16.37 5.83
CA LEU A 163 3.77 17.46 6.58
C LEU A 163 2.25 17.24 6.68
N THR A 164 1.62 16.76 5.60
CA THR A 164 0.19 16.44 5.61
C THR A 164 -0.11 15.26 6.54
N ALA A 165 0.74 14.24 6.56
CA ALA A 165 0.60 13.11 7.48
C ALA A 165 0.70 13.54 8.96
N GLU A 166 1.46 14.58 9.26
CA GLU A 166 1.54 15.21 10.60
C GLU A 166 0.39 16.19 10.89
N GLY A 167 -0.58 16.34 9.97
CA GLY A 167 -1.68 17.30 10.11
C GLY A 167 -1.26 18.76 9.90
N LYS A 168 -0.17 19.02 9.18
CA LYS A 168 0.32 20.36 8.83
C LYS A 168 -0.07 20.74 7.41
N ASP A 169 -0.32 22.01 7.19
CA ASP A 169 -0.68 22.54 5.86
C ASP A 169 0.58 22.87 5.04
N ALA A 170 0.84 22.08 4.02
CA ALA A 170 1.99 22.26 3.15
C ALA A 170 1.92 23.52 2.27
N ARG A 171 0.76 24.24 2.28
CA ARG A 171 0.59 25.52 1.61
C ARG A 171 1.17 26.70 2.43
N ASN A 172 1.53 26.46 3.70
CA ASN A 172 2.11 27.50 4.56
C ASN A 172 3.09 26.88 5.57
N VAL A 173 4.31 26.61 5.13
CA VAL A 173 5.39 26.07 5.98
C VAL A 173 6.56 27.04 5.95
N GLY A 174 6.95 27.59 7.11
CA GLY A 174 7.98 28.64 7.16
C GLY A 174 7.63 29.85 6.28
N GLY A 175 6.34 30.15 6.08
CA GLY A 175 5.85 31.23 5.22
C GLY A 175 5.81 30.92 3.72
N TYR A 176 6.07 29.67 3.32
CA TYR A 176 6.14 29.27 1.91
C TYR A 176 5.07 28.21 1.56
N ASN A 177 4.49 28.35 0.36
CA ASN A 177 3.60 27.34 -0.23
C ASN A 177 4.43 26.41 -1.11
N LEU A 178 4.57 25.15 -0.68
CA LEU A 178 5.41 24.16 -1.36
C LEU A 178 4.88 23.78 -2.76
N PHE A 179 3.57 23.85 -2.98
CA PHE A 179 2.97 23.61 -4.29
C PHE A 179 3.39 24.60 -5.37
N LYS A 180 3.81 25.81 -4.99
CA LYS A 180 4.30 26.79 -5.93
C LYS A 180 5.51 26.28 -6.72
N TYR A 181 6.37 25.50 -6.08
CA TYR A 181 7.61 25.00 -6.67
C TYR A 181 7.42 23.82 -7.61
N ILE A 182 6.30 23.11 -7.50
CA ILE A 182 5.91 22.02 -8.38
C ILE A 182 4.73 22.38 -9.30
N SER A 183 4.44 23.66 -9.45
CA SER A 183 3.36 24.18 -10.30
C SER A 183 3.75 24.31 -11.80
N ASP A 184 5.01 24.07 -12.15
CA ASP A 184 5.48 23.95 -13.53
C ASP A 184 5.76 22.46 -13.84
N LEU A 185 4.92 21.86 -14.67
CA LEU A 185 5.03 20.44 -15.05
C LEU A 185 6.33 20.19 -15.84
N SER A 186 6.83 21.16 -16.60
CA SER A 186 8.07 20.99 -17.36
C SER A 186 9.27 20.72 -16.45
N LEU A 187 9.29 21.33 -15.26
CA LEU A 187 10.33 21.13 -14.24
C LEU A 187 10.12 19.78 -13.52
N VAL A 188 8.87 19.48 -13.18
CA VAL A 188 8.52 18.20 -12.52
C VAL A 188 8.93 17.00 -13.38
N LYS A 189 8.77 17.09 -14.69
CA LYS A 189 9.15 16.03 -15.66
C LYS A 189 10.67 15.80 -15.81
N GLU A 190 11.53 16.70 -15.29
CA GLU A 190 12.99 16.53 -15.37
C GLU A 190 13.51 15.27 -14.63
N GLN A 191 12.73 14.74 -13.68
CA GLN A 191 13.00 13.48 -13.00
C GLN A 191 12.32 12.25 -13.68
N GLY A 192 11.98 12.32 -14.95
CA GLY A 192 11.23 11.28 -15.65
C GLY A 192 9.88 11.03 -14.98
N LEU A 193 9.50 9.78 -14.84
CA LEU A 193 8.22 9.37 -14.22
C LEU A 193 8.14 9.70 -12.73
N ASN A 194 9.26 9.68 -12.01
CA ASN A 194 9.25 9.94 -10.57
C ASN A 194 8.63 11.30 -10.21
N GLY A 195 8.99 12.35 -10.92
CA GLY A 195 8.45 13.68 -10.66
C GLY A 195 6.92 13.74 -10.74
N PRO A 196 6.30 13.40 -11.89
CA PRO A 196 4.84 13.37 -12.06
C PRO A 196 4.12 12.42 -11.08
N ILE A 197 4.63 11.23 -10.82
CA ILE A 197 4.06 10.29 -9.85
C ILE A 197 3.97 10.95 -8.46
N TRP A 198 5.11 11.45 -7.95
CA TRP A 198 5.14 12.04 -6.62
C TRP A 198 4.37 13.36 -6.53
N ALA A 199 4.31 14.16 -7.59
CA ALA A 199 3.50 15.37 -7.63
C ALA A 199 1.99 15.05 -7.59
N LEU A 200 1.56 13.96 -8.25
CA LEU A 200 0.18 13.52 -8.23
C LEU A 200 -0.21 12.95 -6.85
N LEU A 201 0.68 12.18 -6.21
CA LEU A 201 0.49 11.74 -4.83
C LEU A 201 0.38 12.93 -3.87
N ALA A 202 1.24 13.93 -4.03
CA ALA A 202 1.26 15.12 -3.18
C ALA A 202 -0.03 15.94 -3.30
N VAL A 203 -0.56 16.15 -4.50
CA VAL A 203 -1.80 16.94 -4.65
C VAL A 203 -3.04 16.19 -4.19
N ASN A 204 -3.03 14.85 -4.28
CA ASN A 204 -4.15 14.01 -3.85
C ASN A 204 -4.13 13.63 -2.37
N CYS A 205 -3.07 13.94 -1.62
CA CYS A 205 -3.00 13.54 -0.21
C CYS A 205 -3.92 14.34 0.73
N HIS A 206 -4.51 15.45 0.24
CA HIS A 206 -5.51 16.23 0.95
C HIS A 206 -6.53 16.85 -0.02
N PRO A 207 -7.84 16.82 0.31
CA PRO A 207 -8.91 17.24 -0.62
C PRO A 207 -8.87 18.73 -1.00
N GLU A 208 -8.23 19.58 -0.20
CA GLU A 208 -8.12 21.01 -0.47
C GLU A 208 -6.85 21.39 -1.25
N TYR A 209 -5.97 20.42 -1.55
CA TYR A 209 -4.73 20.72 -2.25
C TYR A 209 -4.97 20.91 -3.75
N SER A 210 -4.26 21.85 -4.32
CA SER A 210 -4.24 22.14 -5.75
C SER A 210 -2.95 22.86 -6.12
N PHE A 211 -2.59 22.80 -7.38
CA PHE A 211 -1.46 23.57 -7.89
C PHE A 211 -1.86 25.05 -8.06
N PRO A 212 -1.14 25.99 -7.45
CA PRO A 212 -1.41 27.41 -7.64
C PRO A 212 -1.12 27.83 -9.09
N LYS A 213 -1.85 28.82 -9.59
CA LYS A 213 -1.58 29.43 -10.87
C LYS A 213 -0.18 30.02 -10.90
N ASN A 214 0.62 29.67 -11.91
CA ASN A 214 1.99 30.10 -12.09
C ASN A 214 2.18 30.74 -13.47
N SER A 215 2.18 32.05 -13.54
CA SER A 215 2.34 32.79 -14.81
C SER A 215 3.73 32.64 -15.44
N SER A 216 4.70 32.12 -14.70
CA SER A 216 6.07 31.87 -15.17
C SER A 216 6.29 30.41 -15.58
N ALA A 217 5.30 29.53 -15.36
CA ALA A 217 5.40 28.13 -15.76
C ALA A 217 5.47 28.01 -17.29
N LYS A 218 6.38 27.19 -17.80
CA LYS A 218 6.39 26.78 -19.19
C LYS A 218 5.20 25.91 -19.51
N GLU A 219 4.79 25.08 -18.56
CA GLU A 219 3.66 24.18 -18.62
C GLU A 219 2.96 24.16 -17.25
N GLN A 220 1.77 24.75 -17.16
CA GLN A 220 1.02 24.80 -15.89
C GLN A 220 0.72 23.39 -15.41
N ASN A 221 1.15 23.02 -14.21
CA ASN A 221 0.85 21.72 -13.63
C ASN A 221 -0.60 21.65 -13.14
N SER A 222 -1.20 20.47 -13.31
CA SER A 222 -2.55 20.14 -12.82
C SER A 222 -2.68 18.62 -12.66
N GLU A 223 -3.66 18.17 -11.87
CA GLU A 223 -3.99 16.74 -11.75
C GLU A 223 -4.22 16.10 -13.11
N ALA A 224 -5.04 16.74 -13.97
CA ALA A 224 -5.34 16.22 -15.29
C ALA A 224 -4.07 16.10 -16.18
N ALA A 225 -3.17 17.07 -16.12
CA ALA A 225 -1.92 17.02 -16.86
C ALA A 225 -1.00 15.89 -16.37
N LEU A 226 -0.92 15.67 -15.07
CA LEU A 226 -0.15 14.57 -14.47
C LEU A 226 -0.74 13.20 -14.83
N VAL A 227 -2.06 13.02 -14.70
CA VAL A 227 -2.75 11.79 -15.11
C VAL A 227 -2.52 11.50 -16.60
N ASN A 228 -2.70 12.50 -17.46
CA ASN A 228 -2.46 12.34 -18.90
C ASN A 228 -1.01 11.97 -19.22
N PHE A 229 -0.04 12.58 -18.52
CA PHE A 229 1.36 12.26 -18.70
C PHE A 229 1.65 10.79 -18.31
N LEU A 230 1.11 10.30 -17.21
CA LEU A 230 1.27 8.91 -16.79
C LEU A 230 0.64 7.94 -17.79
N LEU A 231 -0.57 8.23 -18.29
CA LEU A 231 -1.24 7.40 -19.30
C LEU A 231 -0.46 7.36 -20.62
N GLN A 232 0.11 8.49 -21.06
CA GLN A 232 0.94 8.56 -22.26
C GLN A 232 2.28 7.84 -22.10
N SER A 233 2.73 7.66 -20.87
CA SER A 233 3.98 6.98 -20.52
C SER A 233 3.79 5.49 -20.23
N GLU A 234 2.55 4.98 -20.27
CA GLU A 234 2.27 3.56 -20.12
C GLU A 234 2.92 2.77 -21.27
N LEU A 235 3.58 1.67 -20.95
CA LEU A 235 4.20 0.78 -21.93
C LEU A 235 3.12 0.02 -22.72
N SER A 236 3.43 -0.37 -23.95
CA SER A 236 2.47 -1.02 -24.86
C SER A 236 1.85 -2.31 -24.32
N GLY A 237 2.54 -2.99 -23.40
CA GLY A 237 2.08 -4.19 -22.71
C GLY A 237 1.41 -3.92 -21.36
N GLY A 238 1.30 -2.66 -20.96
CA GLY A 238 0.88 -2.23 -19.64
C GLY A 238 2.06 -2.00 -18.69
N GLY A 239 1.79 -1.26 -17.59
CA GLY A 239 2.80 -0.91 -16.60
C GLY A 239 3.75 0.19 -17.06
N TRP A 240 4.71 0.51 -16.19
CA TRP A 240 5.64 1.63 -16.37
C TRP A 240 7.08 1.22 -16.06
N ALA A 241 8.02 1.94 -16.65
CA ALA A 241 9.45 1.83 -16.35
C ALA A 241 10.09 3.22 -16.38
N LEU A 242 11.10 3.43 -15.55
CA LEU A 242 11.88 4.67 -15.58
C LEU A 242 12.75 4.73 -16.85
N ILE A 243 13.31 3.60 -17.25
CA ILE A 243 14.18 3.45 -18.41
C ILE A 243 13.83 2.17 -19.16
N GLY A 244 13.85 2.23 -20.48
CA GLY A 244 13.64 1.05 -21.34
C GLY A 244 12.17 0.80 -21.67
N SER A 245 11.87 -0.39 -22.17
CA SER A 245 10.56 -0.80 -22.67
C SER A 245 9.93 -1.97 -21.91
N ASN A 246 10.60 -2.47 -20.89
CA ASN A 246 10.07 -3.52 -20.02
C ASN A 246 9.53 -2.89 -18.73
N PRO A 247 8.33 -3.28 -18.27
CA PRO A 247 7.80 -2.76 -17.04
C PRO A 247 8.69 -3.12 -15.86
N ASP A 248 8.80 -2.17 -14.93
CA ASP A 248 9.49 -2.31 -13.66
C ASP A 248 8.45 -2.37 -12.53
N SER A 249 8.63 -3.26 -11.55
CA SER A 249 7.67 -3.47 -10.46
C SER A 249 7.53 -2.24 -9.58
N ASP A 250 8.64 -1.54 -9.31
CA ASP A 250 8.68 -0.39 -8.42
C ASP A 250 7.98 0.81 -9.06
N ILE A 251 8.36 1.14 -10.31
CA ILE A 251 7.77 2.26 -11.05
C ILE A 251 6.29 1.99 -11.35
N THR A 252 5.95 0.74 -11.73
CA THR A 252 4.55 0.35 -11.94
C THR A 252 3.76 0.46 -10.65
N GLY A 253 4.29 -0.02 -9.52
CA GLY A 253 3.67 0.11 -8.21
C GLY A 253 3.45 1.57 -7.82
N MET A 254 4.45 2.43 -7.95
CA MET A 254 4.34 3.86 -7.66
C MET A 254 3.32 4.57 -8.58
N ALA A 255 3.28 4.25 -9.88
CA ALA A 255 2.30 4.82 -10.80
C ALA A 255 0.87 4.41 -10.42
N LEU A 256 0.65 3.15 -10.03
CA LEU A 256 -0.63 2.66 -9.54
C LEU A 256 -1.09 3.39 -8.27
N GLN A 257 -0.18 3.65 -7.32
CA GLN A 257 -0.49 4.45 -6.12
C GLN A 257 -0.98 5.84 -6.49
N ALA A 258 -0.29 6.52 -7.42
CA ALA A 258 -0.66 7.86 -7.86
C ALA A 258 -1.99 7.90 -8.63
N LEU A 259 -2.31 6.85 -9.40
CA LEU A 259 -3.53 6.75 -10.19
C LEU A 259 -4.72 6.17 -9.39
N ALA A 260 -4.49 5.58 -8.22
CA ALA A 260 -5.53 4.92 -7.41
C ALA A 260 -6.77 5.80 -7.11
N PRO A 261 -6.68 7.12 -6.84
CA PRO A 261 -7.84 7.98 -6.62
C PRO A 261 -8.81 8.08 -7.82
N TYR A 262 -8.36 7.66 -9.00
CA TYR A 262 -9.13 7.72 -10.25
C TYR A 262 -9.65 6.34 -10.70
N TYR A 263 -9.32 5.27 -9.97
CA TYR A 263 -9.76 3.91 -10.29
C TYR A 263 -11.26 3.78 -10.10
N HIS A 264 -11.96 3.30 -11.13
CA HIS A 264 -13.42 3.20 -11.18
C HIS A 264 -14.19 4.53 -10.98
N LYS A 265 -13.53 5.67 -11.21
CA LYS A 265 -14.14 6.99 -11.16
C LYS A 265 -14.73 7.35 -12.52
N ASP A 266 -15.96 7.84 -12.53
CA ASP A 266 -16.63 8.30 -13.75
C ASP A 266 -15.80 9.33 -14.52
N GLY A 267 -15.66 9.15 -15.83
CA GLY A 267 -14.83 9.98 -16.70
C GLY A 267 -13.34 9.61 -16.71
N TYR A 268 -12.94 8.54 -16.00
CA TYR A 268 -11.57 8.03 -15.93
C TYR A 268 -11.48 6.54 -16.35
N GLU A 269 -12.30 6.12 -17.30
CA GLU A 269 -12.35 4.73 -17.79
C GLU A 269 -11.00 4.30 -18.40
N ASN A 270 -10.28 5.25 -19.02
CA ASN A 270 -8.92 5.02 -19.53
C ASN A 270 -7.90 4.78 -18.42
N VAL A 271 -8.02 5.44 -17.28
CA VAL A 271 -7.18 5.19 -16.09
C VAL A 271 -7.49 3.82 -15.52
N THR A 272 -8.78 3.48 -15.39
CA THR A 272 -9.20 2.14 -14.94
C THR A 272 -8.61 1.04 -15.82
N ALA A 273 -8.71 1.19 -17.14
CA ALA A 273 -8.15 0.23 -18.08
C ALA A 273 -6.61 0.12 -17.98
N ALA A 274 -5.88 1.22 -17.76
CA ALA A 274 -4.44 1.22 -17.56
C ALA A 274 -4.04 0.51 -16.23
N ILE A 275 -4.78 0.77 -15.16
CA ILE A 275 -4.60 0.09 -13.86
C ILE A 275 -4.81 -1.42 -14.01
N ASP A 276 -5.88 -1.84 -14.68
CA ASP A 276 -6.17 -3.27 -14.87
C ASP A 276 -5.07 -3.99 -15.67
N ARG A 277 -4.52 -3.36 -16.72
CA ARG A 277 -3.36 -3.88 -17.46
C ARG A 277 -2.12 -3.98 -16.56
N ALA A 278 -1.84 -2.95 -15.80
CA ALA A 278 -0.69 -2.92 -14.90
C ALA A 278 -0.79 -3.96 -13.78
N LEU A 279 -1.98 -4.19 -13.22
CA LEU A 279 -2.21 -5.27 -12.25
C LEU A 279 -1.97 -6.66 -12.87
N ALA A 280 -2.35 -6.87 -14.13
CA ALA A 280 -2.05 -8.11 -14.83
C ALA A 280 -0.54 -8.27 -15.06
N VAL A 281 0.16 -7.19 -15.40
CA VAL A 281 1.63 -7.17 -15.53
C VAL A 281 2.29 -7.53 -14.21
N LEU A 282 1.95 -6.85 -13.10
CA LEU A 282 2.52 -7.14 -11.79
C LEU A 282 2.23 -8.58 -11.34
N SER A 283 1.02 -9.09 -11.60
CA SER A 283 0.70 -10.50 -11.32
C SER A 283 1.60 -11.47 -12.08
N ASN A 284 1.95 -11.17 -13.33
CA ASN A 284 2.84 -12.00 -14.15
C ASN A 284 4.32 -11.87 -13.75
N MET A 285 4.72 -10.71 -13.21
CA MET A 285 6.11 -10.47 -12.75
C MET A 285 6.40 -11.12 -11.39
N GLN A 286 5.37 -11.47 -10.61
CA GLN A 286 5.55 -12.02 -9.28
C GLN A 286 6.25 -13.38 -9.32
N ASN A 287 7.31 -13.54 -8.52
CA ASN A 287 8.06 -14.77 -8.34
C ASN A 287 7.23 -15.83 -7.59
N ASN A 288 7.64 -17.11 -7.69
CA ASN A 288 6.93 -18.21 -7.04
C ASN A 288 6.97 -18.16 -5.51
N ASP A 289 7.87 -17.43 -4.91
CA ASP A 289 7.97 -17.18 -3.47
C ASP A 289 7.21 -15.92 -3.00
N GLY A 290 6.44 -15.31 -3.89
CA GLY A 290 5.64 -14.11 -3.63
C GLY A 290 6.38 -12.80 -3.84
N GLY A 291 7.68 -12.83 -4.13
CA GLY A 291 8.55 -11.68 -4.28
C GLY A 291 8.51 -11.00 -5.65
N TYR A 292 9.27 -9.93 -5.78
CA TYR A 292 9.46 -9.16 -7.02
C TYR A 292 10.93 -8.83 -7.23
N SER A 293 11.31 -8.72 -8.49
CA SER A 293 12.68 -8.41 -8.86
C SER A 293 12.76 -7.14 -9.68
N THR A 294 13.73 -6.28 -9.37
CA THR A 294 14.14 -5.16 -10.22
C THR A 294 15.59 -5.33 -10.65
N MET A 295 15.90 -5.03 -11.92
CA MET A 295 17.22 -5.24 -12.52
C MET A 295 17.79 -6.66 -12.32
N GLY A 296 16.90 -7.68 -12.28
CA GLY A 296 17.27 -9.08 -12.10
C GLY A 296 17.62 -9.51 -10.68
N VAL A 297 17.42 -8.66 -9.69
CA VAL A 297 17.61 -8.93 -8.26
C VAL A 297 16.29 -8.80 -7.53
N GLU A 298 15.96 -9.77 -6.69
CA GLU A 298 14.79 -9.70 -5.81
C GLU A 298 15.10 -8.78 -4.64
N THR A 299 14.24 -7.76 -4.45
CA THR A 299 14.45 -6.72 -3.46
C THR A 299 13.23 -6.54 -2.56
N GLU A 300 13.47 -6.04 -1.37
CA GLU A 300 12.46 -5.66 -0.42
C GLU A 300 11.56 -4.57 -0.98
N GLU A 301 12.15 -3.51 -1.55
CA GLU A 301 11.47 -2.32 -2.03
C GLU A 301 10.47 -2.66 -3.15
N SER A 302 10.80 -3.61 -4.02
CA SER A 302 9.90 -4.07 -5.07
C SER A 302 8.63 -4.70 -4.49
N CYS A 303 8.75 -5.47 -3.40
CA CYS A 303 7.59 -5.98 -2.66
C CYS A 303 6.80 -4.86 -1.99
N ALA A 304 7.47 -3.91 -1.35
CA ALA A 304 6.87 -2.78 -0.66
C ALA A 304 6.03 -1.91 -1.60
N GLN A 305 6.56 -1.57 -2.80
CA GLN A 305 5.85 -0.76 -3.78
C GLN A 305 4.59 -1.47 -4.31
N VAL A 306 4.65 -2.79 -4.54
CA VAL A 306 3.49 -3.55 -5.02
C VAL A 306 2.43 -3.68 -3.93
N ILE A 307 2.80 -3.95 -2.68
CA ILE A 307 1.87 -4.00 -1.54
C ILE A 307 1.15 -2.64 -1.40
N THR A 308 1.90 -1.55 -1.39
CA THR A 308 1.34 -0.19 -1.27
C THR A 308 0.39 0.12 -2.42
N ALA A 309 0.71 -0.28 -3.65
CA ALA A 309 -0.18 -0.13 -4.80
C ALA A 309 -1.48 -0.92 -4.64
N MET A 310 -1.40 -2.19 -4.23
CA MET A 310 -2.58 -3.01 -4.01
C MET A 310 -3.49 -2.42 -2.92
N CYS A 311 -2.92 -2.02 -1.78
CA CYS A 311 -3.66 -1.38 -0.69
C CYS A 311 -4.31 -0.06 -1.14
N SER A 312 -3.61 0.77 -1.92
CA SER A 312 -4.15 2.02 -2.48
C SER A 312 -5.35 1.79 -3.40
N LEU A 313 -5.39 0.66 -4.11
CA LEU A 313 -6.49 0.23 -4.97
C LEU A 313 -7.60 -0.54 -4.23
N GLY A 314 -7.50 -0.70 -2.91
CA GLY A 314 -8.44 -1.49 -2.11
C GLY A 314 -8.34 -3.01 -2.34
N ILE A 315 -7.23 -3.47 -2.91
CA ILE A 315 -6.93 -4.88 -3.14
C ILE A 315 -6.20 -5.43 -1.91
N ASP A 316 -6.67 -6.56 -1.39
CA ASP A 316 -6.05 -7.21 -0.24
C ASP A 316 -4.89 -8.11 -0.72
N PRO A 317 -3.62 -7.76 -0.41
CA PRO A 317 -2.45 -8.50 -0.89
C PRO A 317 -2.31 -9.91 -0.31
N GLU A 318 -3.04 -10.24 0.76
CA GLU A 318 -3.02 -11.59 1.34
C GLU A 318 -4.00 -12.56 0.66
N THR A 319 -4.99 -12.04 -0.08
CA THR A 319 -6.14 -12.85 -0.50
C THR A 319 -6.46 -12.78 -1.98
N ASP A 320 -5.95 -11.79 -2.70
CA ASP A 320 -6.17 -11.72 -4.14
C ASP A 320 -5.39 -12.85 -4.85
N ALA A 321 -6.14 -13.76 -5.49
CA ALA A 321 -5.57 -14.94 -6.11
C ALA A 321 -4.57 -14.64 -7.25
N ARG A 322 -4.63 -13.42 -7.82
CA ARG A 322 -3.68 -12.98 -8.85
C ARG A 322 -2.27 -12.86 -8.29
N PHE A 323 -2.16 -12.54 -6.99
CA PHE A 323 -0.91 -12.24 -6.28
C PHE A 323 -0.51 -13.33 -5.27
N ILE A 324 -0.98 -14.55 -5.48
CA ILE A 324 -0.54 -15.74 -4.74
C ILE A 324 0.12 -16.70 -5.73
N LYS A 325 1.45 -16.86 -5.65
CA LYS A 325 2.25 -17.72 -6.51
C LYS A 325 2.90 -18.84 -5.70
N GLY A 326 2.85 -20.06 -6.19
CA GLY A 326 3.41 -21.21 -5.46
C GLY A 326 2.81 -21.46 -4.06
N GLY A 327 1.74 -20.74 -3.70
CA GLY A 327 1.19 -20.73 -2.34
C GLY A 327 1.74 -19.61 -1.46
N HIS A 328 2.58 -18.74 -1.99
CA HIS A 328 3.22 -17.60 -1.32
C HIS A 328 2.63 -16.28 -1.81
N TRP A 329 2.68 -15.25 -0.98
CA TRP A 329 2.15 -13.90 -1.25
C TRP A 329 3.19 -12.82 -0.87
N THR A 330 2.95 -11.61 -1.36
CA THR A 330 3.96 -10.56 -1.31
C THR A 330 4.32 -10.12 0.13
N ILE A 331 3.33 -10.07 1.07
CA ILE A 331 3.61 -9.72 2.47
C ILE A 331 4.50 -10.78 3.13
N GLU A 332 4.29 -12.07 2.84
CA GLU A 332 5.14 -13.15 3.34
C GLU A 332 6.60 -12.94 2.86
N ASN A 333 6.78 -12.61 1.59
CA ASN A 333 8.09 -12.35 1.03
C ASN A 333 8.70 -11.08 1.65
N LEU A 334 7.95 -9.97 1.77
CA LEU A 334 8.40 -8.73 2.41
C LEU A 334 8.92 -8.98 3.85
N ILE A 335 8.15 -9.69 4.67
CA ILE A 335 8.55 -9.98 6.07
C ILE A 335 9.85 -10.80 6.13
N SER A 336 10.16 -11.58 5.09
CA SER A 336 11.40 -12.37 5.05
C SER A 336 12.68 -11.52 4.98
N TYR A 337 12.56 -10.23 4.62
CA TYR A 337 13.66 -9.26 4.66
C TYR A 337 13.83 -8.57 6.01
N HIS A 338 12.92 -8.77 6.95
CA HIS A 338 13.00 -8.11 8.26
C HIS A 338 14.11 -8.72 9.12
N ILE A 339 14.90 -7.87 9.74
CA ILE A 339 15.95 -8.21 10.71
C ILE A 339 15.37 -8.04 12.13
N ASP A 340 15.42 -9.09 12.93
CA ASP A 340 14.83 -9.15 14.27
C ASP A 340 15.23 -7.95 15.14
N GLY A 341 14.22 -7.27 15.71
CA GLY A 341 14.40 -6.12 16.58
C GLY A 341 14.89 -4.85 15.86
N SER A 342 14.85 -4.82 14.51
CA SER A 342 15.44 -3.76 13.71
C SER A 342 14.52 -3.38 12.53
N GLY A 343 15.09 -3.10 11.37
CA GLY A 343 14.39 -2.80 10.12
C GLY A 343 14.55 -3.89 9.08
N PHE A 344 14.69 -3.50 7.83
CA PHE A 344 14.73 -4.42 6.70
C PHE A 344 16.09 -4.39 5.98
N MET A 345 16.43 -5.49 5.34
CA MET A 345 17.54 -5.58 4.40
C MET A 345 17.03 -5.32 2.97
N HIS A 346 17.84 -4.70 2.13
CA HIS A 346 17.55 -4.48 0.71
C HIS A 346 17.43 -5.80 -0.05
N VAL A 347 18.43 -6.66 0.09
CA VAL A 347 18.47 -8.00 -0.50
C VAL A 347 18.86 -9.05 0.54
N LYS A 348 18.38 -10.28 0.35
CA LYS A 348 18.64 -11.40 1.27
C LYS A 348 20.12 -11.79 1.25
N ALA A 349 20.61 -12.33 2.37
CA ALA A 349 21.98 -12.84 2.47
C ALA A 349 22.25 -13.89 1.39
N GLY A 350 23.38 -13.74 0.71
CA GLY A 350 23.80 -14.64 -0.36
C GLY A 350 23.18 -14.36 -1.72
N ALA A 351 22.25 -13.39 -1.83
CA ALA A 351 21.71 -12.92 -3.10
C ALA A 351 22.68 -11.96 -3.82
N GLY A 352 22.48 -11.79 -5.13
CA GLY A 352 23.08 -10.68 -5.87
C GLY A 352 22.64 -9.34 -5.30
N ASN A 353 23.43 -8.30 -5.51
CA ASN A 353 23.12 -6.95 -5.05
C ASN A 353 23.13 -5.98 -6.24
N ASN A 354 22.09 -5.16 -6.39
CA ASN A 354 21.95 -4.15 -7.43
C ASN A 354 22.03 -2.71 -6.89
N GLY A 355 22.43 -2.55 -5.62
CA GLY A 355 22.57 -1.26 -4.90
C GLY A 355 22.32 -1.42 -3.41
N GLY A 356 22.21 -0.29 -2.70
CA GLY A 356 21.91 -0.29 -1.26
C GLY A 356 23.04 -0.86 -0.38
N ALA A 357 22.67 -1.31 0.81
CA ALA A 357 23.58 -1.92 1.77
C ALA A 357 24.01 -3.33 1.32
N ALA A 358 25.03 -3.90 1.97
CA ALA A 358 25.49 -5.24 1.66
C ALA A 358 24.37 -6.28 1.86
N ALA A 359 24.35 -7.31 1.02
CA ALA A 359 23.31 -8.36 1.09
C ALA A 359 23.21 -8.97 2.49
N GLY A 360 22.01 -9.09 3.00
CA GLY A 360 21.73 -9.61 4.35
C GLY A 360 21.96 -8.62 5.48
N THR A 361 22.28 -7.35 5.18
CA THR A 361 22.48 -6.32 6.20
C THR A 361 21.37 -5.28 6.18
N LEU A 362 21.20 -4.57 7.29
CA LEU A 362 20.21 -3.53 7.43
C LEU A 362 20.41 -2.42 6.38
N ASP A 363 19.32 -2.02 5.74
CA ASP A 363 19.28 -0.94 4.78
C ASP A 363 18.26 0.13 5.21
N GLY A 364 18.65 1.40 5.09
CA GLY A 364 17.78 2.52 5.50
C GLY A 364 16.55 2.66 4.62
N MET A 365 16.72 2.61 3.28
CA MET A 365 15.64 2.77 2.32
C MET A 365 14.66 1.58 2.37
N ALA A 366 15.18 0.34 2.46
CA ALA A 366 14.36 -0.83 2.66
C ALA A 366 13.57 -0.76 3.98
N THR A 367 14.19 -0.26 5.05
CA THR A 367 13.49 -0.07 6.33
C THR A 367 12.35 0.95 6.23
N GLU A 368 12.57 2.05 5.51
CA GLU A 368 11.54 3.06 5.26
C GLU A 368 10.37 2.49 4.46
N GLN A 369 10.67 1.77 3.38
CA GLN A 369 9.68 1.25 2.46
C GLN A 369 8.92 0.06 3.03
N GLY A 370 9.59 -0.88 3.65
CA GLY A 370 8.96 -2.01 4.30
C GLY A 370 8.05 -1.64 5.47
N TYR A 371 8.35 -0.53 6.14
CA TYR A 371 7.52 -0.06 7.23
C TYR A 371 6.24 0.64 6.75
N TYR A 372 6.30 1.45 5.68
CA TYR A 372 5.09 2.12 5.21
C TYR A 372 4.18 1.23 4.35
N ALA A 373 4.70 0.12 3.81
CA ALA A 373 3.94 -0.85 3.02
C ALA A 373 3.03 -1.72 3.87
#